data_8733932d7092aabc03178165d9b0eab3
#
_entry.id   8733932d7092aabc03178165d9b0eab3
#
_cell.length_a   1.000
_cell.length_b   1.000
_cell.length_c   1.000
_cell.angle_alpha   90.00
_cell.angle_beta   90.00
_cell.angle_gamma   90.00
#
_symmetry.space_group_name_H-M   'P 1'
#
loop_
_entity.id
_entity.type
_entity.pdbx_description
1 polymer ?
#
loop_
_entity_poly.entity_id
_entity_poly.type
_entity_poly.pdbx_seq_one_letter_code
_entity_poly.pdbx_strand_id
1 'polypeptide(L)'
;EEIFTNFGLPMPDGFELRTVMMNEDTHERLKIGEFYVELVRVTHSIPGSTCVVLDTPVGRIINTGDFRFDPNPLDHERTDMERLKELGNEGVLALLSESTTVERLGRTPSESTIEQSFKDIMEQAPGRIFVGVFSTNMNRIQMIVNAAVHHNR
;
A
#
# COMPACT_ATOMS: atom_id res chain seq x y z
N GLU A 1 -6.15 18.24 3.68
CA GLU A 1 -7.00 19.41 3.37
C GLU A 1 -8.14 19.03 2.42
N GLU A 2 -7.86 18.44 1.27
CA GLU A 2 -8.88 18.10 0.25
C GLU A 2 -10.03 17.24 0.80
N ILE A 3 -9.75 16.25 1.66
CA ILE A 3 -10.79 15.39 2.23
C ILE A 3 -11.80 16.21 3.04
N PHE A 4 -11.32 17.08 3.92
CA PHE A 4 -12.21 17.94 4.72
C PHE A 4 -13.00 18.91 3.85
N THR A 5 -12.36 19.51 2.87
CA THR A 5 -12.99 20.44 1.92
C THR A 5 -14.05 19.75 1.07
N ASN A 6 -13.76 18.56 0.53
CA ASN A 6 -14.68 17.80 -0.33
C ASN A 6 -15.94 17.31 0.41
N PHE A 7 -15.83 17.07 1.73
CA PHE A 7 -16.99 16.68 2.55
C PHE A 7 -17.63 17.86 3.29
N GLY A 8 -17.19 19.11 3.05
CA GLY A 8 -17.71 20.29 3.73
C GLY A 8 -17.48 20.31 5.24
N LEU A 9 -16.47 19.56 5.71
CA LEU A 9 -16.12 19.50 7.11
C LEU A 9 -15.18 20.64 7.48
N PRO A 10 -15.39 21.34 8.61
CA PRO A 10 -14.43 22.34 9.06
C PRO A 10 -13.11 21.65 9.45
N MET A 11 -12.00 22.31 9.13
CA MET A 11 -10.69 21.88 9.64
C MET A 11 -10.69 22.02 11.17
N PRO A 12 -10.28 21.01 11.92
CA PRO A 12 -10.15 21.12 13.36
C PRO A 12 -9.15 22.22 13.76
N ASP A 13 -9.43 22.94 14.84
CA ASP A 13 -8.50 23.93 15.37
C ASP A 13 -7.17 23.26 15.73
N GLY A 14 -6.08 23.89 15.33
CA GLY A 14 -4.72 23.37 15.54
C GLY A 14 -4.32 22.20 14.64
N PHE A 15 -5.10 21.91 13.58
CA PHE A 15 -4.72 20.91 12.60
C PHE A 15 -3.43 21.32 11.86
N GLU A 16 -2.45 20.43 11.88
CA GLU A 16 -1.20 20.57 11.14
C GLU A 16 -1.03 19.38 10.20
N LEU A 17 -0.97 19.65 8.90
CA LEU A 17 -0.64 18.65 7.89
C LEU A 17 0.89 18.56 7.76
N ARG A 18 1.44 17.40 8.10
CA ARG A 18 2.85 17.10 7.88
C ARG A 18 3.01 16.06 6.78
N THR A 19 3.85 16.37 5.82
CA THR A 19 4.26 15.40 4.80
C THR A 19 5.52 14.70 5.29
N VAL A 20 5.44 13.38 5.41
CA VAL A 20 6.59 12.54 5.73
C VAL A 20 7.02 11.85 4.45
N MET A 21 8.25 12.11 4.02
CA MET A 21 8.86 11.38 2.89
C MET A 21 9.41 10.07 3.43
N MET A 22 8.94 8.96 2.87
CA MET A 22 9.49 7.66 3.20
C MET A 22 10.89 7.54 2.65
N ASN A 23 11.85 7.28 3.52
CA ASN A 23 13.22 6.98 3.18
C ASN A 23 13.60 5.66 3.86
N GLU A 24 13.83 4.63 3.05
CA GLU A 24 14.21 3.29 3.54
C GLU A 24 15.51 3.29 4.34
N ASP A 25 16.41 4.22 4.02
CA ASP A 25 17.72 4.29 4.68
C ASP A 25 17.64 4.95 6.06
N THR A 26 16.61 5.75 6.34
CA THR A 26 16.57 6.58 7.56
C THR A 26 15.53 6.16 8.57
N HIS A 27 14.47 5.44 8.18
CA HIS A 27 13.34 5.07 9.04
C HIS A 27 12.93 6.21 9.97
N GLU A 28 12.64 7.36 9.38
CA GLU A 28 12.37 8.58 10.12
C GLU A 28 11.22 8.40 11.12
N ARG A 29 11.46 8.83 12.35
CA ARG A 29 10.48 8.73 13.44
C ARG A 29 9.97 10.12 13.80
N LEU A 30 8.70 10.35 13.59
CA LEU A 30 8.03 11.59 13.94
C LEU A 30 7.58 11.57 15.40
N LYS A 31 8.03 12.54 16.19
CA LYS A 31 7.53 12.70 17.56
C LYS A 31 6.23 13.49 17.58
N ILE A 32 5.18 12.91 18.19
CA ILE A 32 3.86 13.52 18.39
C ILE A 32 3.49 13.40 19.86
N GLY A 33 3.70 14.46 20.63
CA GLY A 33 3.52 14.41 22.08
C GLY A 33 4.45 13.38 22.73
N GLU A 34 3.86 12.42 23.43
CA GLU A 34 4.59 11.30 24.07
C GLU A 34 4.81 10.10 23.12
N PHE A 35 4.32 10.16 21.88
CA PHE A 35 4.40 9.07 20.92
C PHE A 35 5.50 9.31 19.88
N TYR A 36 6.04 8.21 19.36
CA TYR A 36 6.85 8.24 18.13
C TYR A 36 6.17 7.41 17.06
N VAL A 37 6.01 7.99 15.88
CA VAL A 37 5.39 7.35 14.72
C VAL A 37 6.45 7.10 13.68
N GLU A 38 6.52 5.87 13.19
CA GLU A 38 7.35 5.45 12.07
C GLU A 38 6.44 4.83 11.01
N LEU A 39 6.70 5.13 9.75
CA LEU A 39 6.02 4.51 8.60
C LEU A 39 6.95 3.51 7.96
N VAL A 40 6.51 2.26 7.85
CA VAL A 40 7.28 1.19 7.21
C VAL A 40 6.54 0.75 5.95
N ARG A 41 7.25 0.69 4.83
CA ARG A 41 6.66 0.33 3.54
C ARG A 41 6.05 -1.06 3.56
N VAL A 42 4.83 -1.15 3.01
CA VAL A 42 4.17 -2.41 2.69
C VAL A 42 3.69 -2.40 1.25
N THR A 43 3.69 -3.56 0.61
CA THR A 43 3.14 -3.69 -0.74
C THR A 43 1.62 -3.74 -0.67
N HIS A 44 0.94 -2.95 -1.49
CA HIS A 44 -0.51 -3.00 -1.68
C HIS A 44 -0.90 -2.51 -3.08
N SER A 45 -2.20 -2.40 -3.38
CA SER A 45 -2.72 -1.90 -4.67
C SER A 45 -2.55 -0.39 -4.86
N ILE A 46 -2.35 0.34 -3.76
CA ILE A 46 -2.12 1.79 -3.75
C ILE A 46 -0.61 2.02 -3.59
N PRO A 47 0.05 2.74 -4.51
CA PRO A 47 1.45 3.10 -4.36
C PRO A 47 1.71 3.88 -3.07
N GLY A 48 2.84 3.59 -2.42
CA GLY A 48 3.22 4.27 -1.17
C GLY A 48 2.46 3.77 0.07
N SER A 49 1.84 2.58 0.01
CA SER A 49 1.20 1.97 1.18
C SER A 49 2.20 1.70 2.30
N THR A 50 1.79 1.96 3.54
CA THR A 50 2.63 1.80 4.72
C THR A 50 1.89 1.14 5.86
N CYS A 51 2.61 0.42 6.70
CA CYS A 51 2.18 0.15 8.06
C CYS A 51 2.62 1.30 8.97
N VAL A 52 1.87 1.49 10.05
CA VAL A 52 2.14 2.51 11.06
C VAL A 52 2.70 1.82 12.29
N VAL A 53 3.90 2.20 12.70
CA VAL A 53 4.52 1.79 13.95
C VAL A 53 4.37 2.93 14.93
N LEU A 54 3.73 2.65 16.06
CA LEU A 54 3.48 3.63 17.10
C LEU A 54 4.19 3.17 18.39
N ASP A 55 5.27 3.86 18.75
CA ASP A 55 5.89 3.66 20.05
C ASP A 55 5.19 4.56 21.09
N THR A 56 4.67 3.91 22.11
CA THR A 56 3.97 4.55 23.22
C THR A 56 4.77 4.37 24.53
N PRO A 57 4.50 5.14 25.58
CA PRO A 57 5.16 4.94 26.88
C PRO A 57 4.98 3.55 27.48
N VAL A 58 3.97 2.79 27.03
CA VAL A 58 3.68 1.44 27.55
C VAL A 58 4.09 0.30 26.61
N GLY A 59 4.53 0.62 25.39
CA GLY A 59 4.99 -0.35 24.41
C GLY A 59 4.66 0.01 22.98
N ARG A 60 5.14 -0.81 22.06
CA ARG A 60 4.97 -0.63 20.62
C ARG A 60 3.69 -1.26 20.12
N ILE A 61 2.96 -0.51 19.28
CA ILE A 61 1.80 -0.97 18.54
C ILE A 61 2.15 -0.89 17.05
N ILE A 62 1.84 -1.93 16.29
CA ILE A 62 1.99 -1.92 14.83
C ILE A 62 0.60 -2.12 14.21
N ASN A 63 0.21 -1.18 13.35
CA ASN A 63 -0.97 -1.31 12.50
C ASN A 63 -0.51 -1.52 11.06
N THR A 64 -0.80 -2.69 10.50
CA THR A 64 -0.31 -3.06 9.16
C THR A 64 -0.93 -2.22 8.04
N GLY A 65 -2.08 -1.57 8.28
CA GLY A 65 -2.90 -1.12 7.18
C GLY A 65 -3.27 -2.30 6.28
N ASP A 66 -3.71 -2.02 5.07
CA ASP A 66 -3.93 -3.04 4.05
C ASP A 66 -2.59 -3.42 3.41
N PHE A 67 -2.25 -4.70 3.39
CA PHE A 67 -0.98 -5.17 2.85
C PHE A 67 -1.10 -6.48 2.10
N ARG A 68 -0.06 -6.77 1.32
CA ARG A 68 0.19 -8.08 0.73
C ARG A 68 1.70 -8.29 0.62
N PHE A 69 2.14 -9.54 0.61
CA PHE A 69 3.53 -9.85 0.34
C PHE A 69 3.69 -10.18 -1.16
N ASP A 70 4.03 -9.17 -1.94
CA ASP A 70 4.34 -9.35 -3.36
C ASP A 70 5.86 -9.34 -3.57
N PRO A 71 6.45 -10.45 -4.03
CA PRO A 71 7.89 -10.51 -4.28
C PRO A 71 8.32 -9.72 -5.53
N ASN A 72 7.39 -9.42 -6.45
CA ASN A 72 7.65 -8.71 -7.69
C ASN A 72 6.57 -7.66 -7.95
N PRO A 73 6.46 -6.64 -7.09
CA PRO A 73 5.49 -5.57 -7.29
C PRO A 73 5.86 -4.75 -8.54
N LEU A 74 4.85 -4.16 -9.18
CA LEU A 74 5.02 -3.44 -10.46
C LEU A 74 5.84 -2.16 -10.35
N ASP A 75 5.79 -1.52 -9.20
CA ASP A 75 6.59 -0.33 -8.86
C ASP A 75 7.99 -0.67 -8.36
N HIS A 76 8.31 -1.95 -8.25
CA HIS A 76 9.56 -2.48 -7.69
C HIS A 76 9.77 -2.19 -6.20
N GLU A 77 8.77 -1.60 -5.53
CA GLU A 77 8.80 -1.21 -4.14
C GLU A 77 8.27 -2.33 -3.25
N ARG A 78 9.17 -3.14 -2.71
CA ARG A 78 8.81 -4.29 -1.86
C ARG A 78 8.46 -3.86 -0.43
N THR A 79 7.74 -4.73 0.27
CA THR A 79 7.59 -4.60 1.73
C THR A 79 8.95 -4.64 2.40
N ASP A 80 9.21 -3.69 3.30
CA ASP A 80 10.44 -3.66 4.10
C ASP A 80 10.39 -4.71 5.21
N MET A 81 10.71 -5.94 4.80
CA MET A 81 10.71 -7.10 5.68
C MET A 81 11.83 -7.06 6.71
N GLU A 82 12.94 -6.39 6.42
CA GLU A 82 14.06 -6.29 7.33
C GLU A 82 13.69 -5.40 8.50
N ARG A 83 13.15 -4.23 8.21
CA ARG A 83 12.67 -3.33 9.27
C ARG A 83 11.57 -3.96 10.12
N LEU A 84 10.61 -4.64 9.52
CA LEU A 84 9.56 -5.34 10.27
C LEU A 84 10.10 -6.42 11.19
N LYS A 85 11.15 -7.15 10.78
CA LYS A 85 11.83 -8.14 11.64
C LYS A 85 12.57 -7.47 12.81
N GLU A 86 13.28 -6.37 12.56
CA GLU A 86 13.94 -5.61 13.61
C GLU A 86 12.94 -5.17 14.68
N LEU A 87 11.85 -4.52 14.24
CA LEU A 87 10.77 -4.07 15.12
C LEU A 87 10.16 -5.22 15.94
N GLY A 88 9.98 -6.39 15.28
CA GLY A 88 9.51 -7.59 15.94
C GLY A 88 10.49 -8.12 17.01
N ASN A 89 11.81 -8.08 16.73
CA ASN A 89 12.84 -8.50 17.67
C ASN A 89 12.97 -7.54 18.86
N GLU A 90 12.74 -6.25 18.63
CA GLU A 90 12.73 -5.23 19.70
C GLU A 90 11.52 -5.39 20.65
N GLY A 91 10.46 -6.04 20.17
CA GLY A 91 9.24 -6.31 20.92
C GLY A 91 8.05 -5.45 20.49
N VAL A 92 6.92 -6.10 20.36
CA VAL A 92 5.64 -5.51 19.95
C VAL A 92 4.58 -5.84 20.98
N LEU A 93 3.96 -4.81 21.57
CA LEU A 93 2.89 -4.96 22.55
C LEU A 93 1.59 -5.42 21.89
N ALA A 94 1.26 -4.85 20.71
CA ALA A 94 0.06 -5.21 19.97
C ALA A 94 0.31 -5.10 18.46
N LEU A 95 -0.22 -6.08 17.71
CA LEU A 95 -0.27 -6.08 16.26
C LEU A 95 -1.72 -6.00 15.81
N LEU A 96 -2.08 -4.92 15.10
CA LEU A 96 -3.36 -4.72 14.45
C LEU A 96 -3.19 -5.06 12.97
N SER A 97 -3.54 -6.28 12.60
CA SER A 97 -3.36 -6.76 11.23
C SER A 97 -4.68 -6.85 10.49
N GLU A 98 -4.69 -6.46 9.22
CA GLU A 98 -5.80 -6.79 8.34
C GLU A 98 -5.92 -8.31 8.18
N SER A 99 -7.10 -8.77 7.84
CA SER A 99 -7.43 -10.21 7.75
C SER A 99 -8.12 -10.60 6.44
N THR A 100 -8.01 -9.77 5.42
CA THR A 100 -8.59 -10.04 4.10
C THR A 100 -8.04 -11.35 3.54
N THR A 101 -8.96 -12.24 3.14
CA THR A 101 -8.62 -13.57 2.63
C THR A 101 -7.89 -14.52 3.61
N VAL A 102 -7.94 -14.28 4.91
CA VAL A 102 -7.29 -15.10 5.95
C VAL A 102 -7.69 -16.60 5.88
N GLU A 103 -8.89 -16.89 5.41
CA GLU A 103 -9.39 -18.26 5.25
C GLU A 103 -8.84 -18.97 3.99
N ARG A 104 -8.16 -18.26 3.09
CA ARG A 104 -7.60 -18.85 1.86
C ARG A 104 -6.19 -19.32 2.09
N LEU A 105 -5.95 -20.60 1.86
CA LEU A 105 -4.63 -21.18 1.91
C LEU A 105 -3.78 -20.72 0.71
N GLY A 106 -2.48 -20.54 0.94
CA GLY A 106 -1.52 -20.21 -0.11
C GLY A 106 -1.16 -18.72 -0.15
N ARG A 107 -0.66 -18.28 -1.29
CA ARG A 107 -0.24 -16.89 -1.53
C ARG A 107 -1.03 -16.30 -2.69
N THR A 108 -1.36 -15.04 -2.60
CA THR A 108 -1.87 -14.26 -3.74
C THR A 108 -0.77 -14.15 -4.79
N PRO A 109 -1.06 -14.46 -6.08
CA PRO A 109 -0.08 -14.26 -7.16
C PRO A 109 0.38 -12.81 -7.24
N SER A 110 1.61 -12.60 -7.72
CA SER A 110 2.11 -11.24 -7.96
C SER A 110 1.27 -10.50 -8.99
N GLU A 111 1.14 -9.19 -8.84
CA GLU A 111 0.48 -8.33 -9.84
C GLU A 111 1.17 -8.44 -11.22
N SER A 112 2.47 -8.67 -11.26
CA SER A 112 3.22 -8.85 -12.52
C SER A 112 2.70 -10.01 -13.37
N THR A 113 2.08 -11.03 -12.76
CA THR A 113 1.52 -12.17 -13.52
C THR A 113 0.24 -11.80 -14.26
N ILE A 114 -0.44 -10.74 -13.87
CA ILE A 114 -1.70 -10.28 -14.48
C ILE A 114 -1.41 -9.53 -15.79
N GLU A 115 -0.23 -8.93 -15.92
CA GLU A 115 0.15 -8.17 -17.12
C GLU A 115 0.04 -9.00 -18.40
N GLN A 116 0.54 -10.23 -18.38
CA GLN A 116 0.45 -11.12 -19.53
C GLN A 116 -1.01 -11.44 -19.88
N SER A 117 -1.84 -11.68 -18.87
CA SER A 117 -3.28 -11.94 -19.09
C SER A 117 -3.99 -10.76 -19.77
N PHE A 118 -3.63 -9.53 -19.45
CA PHE A 118 -4.17 -8.37 -20.16
C PHE A 118 -3.71 -8.32 -21.61
N LYS A 119 -2.46 -8.61 -21.90
CA LYS A 119 -1.94 -8.67 -23.27
C LYS A 119 -2.69 -9.73 -24.09
N ASP A 120 -2.83 -10.93 -23.54
CA ASP A 120 -3.53 -12.03 -24.21
C ASP A 120 -5.01 -11.69 -24.50
N ILE A 121 -5.72 -11.07 -23.53
CA ILE A 121 -7.10 -10.62 -23.72
C ILE A 121 -7.17 -9.54 -24.80
N MET A 122 -6.27 -8.56 -24.77
CA MET A 122 -6.25 -7.47 -25.75
C MET A 122 -5.98 -8.00 -27.18
N GLU A 123 -5.14 -9.00 -27.32
CA GLU A 123 -4.84 -9.64 -28.61
C GLU A 123 -6.02 -10.44 -29.15
N GLN A 124 -6.67 -11.25 -28.30
CA GLN A 124 -7.66 -12.25 -28.73
C GLN A 124 -9.08 -11.69 -28.85
N ALA A 125 -9.39 -10.57 -28.18
CA ALA A 125 -10.74 -10.04 -28.18
C ALA A 125 -11.18 -9.53 -29.56
N PRO A 126 -12.31 -10.02 -30.12
CA PRO A 126 -12.78 -9.62 -31.43
C PRO A 126 -13.42 -8.23 -31.48
N GLY A 127 -13.71 -7.63 -30.33
CA GLY A 127 -14.48 -6.38 -30.24
C GLY A 127 -14.04 -5.48 -29.09
N ARG A 128 -14.98 -4.68 -28.58
CA ARG A 128 -14.73 -3.77 -27.45
C ARG A 128 -14.46 -4.57 -26.18
N ILE A 129 -13.57 -4.04 -25.35
CA ILE A 129 -13.21 -4.61 -24.05
C ILE A 129 -13.66 -3.62 -22.97
N PHE A 130 -14.36 -4.11 -21.96
CA PHE A 130 -14.75 -3.36 -20.77
C PHE A 130 -14.00 -3.94 -19.58
N VAL A 131 -13.30 -3.10 -18.84
CA VAL A 131 -12.51 -3.52 -17.69
C VAL A 131 -13.04 -2.82 -16.44
N GLY A 132 -13.50 -3.60 -15.44
CA GLY A 132 -13.82 -3.10 -14.12
C GLY A 132 -12.59 -3.18 -13.22
N VAL A 133 -12.23 -2.06 -12.60
CA VAL A 133 -11.07 -1.97 -11.69
C VAL A 133 -11.35 -0.94 -10.59
N PHE A 134 -10.78 -1.13 -9.42
CA PHE A 134 -10.81 -0.11 -8.37
C PHE A 134 -10.01 1.11 -8.81
N SER A 135 -10.59 2.30 -8.68
CA SER A 135 -9.94 3.57 -9.08
C SER A 135 -8.62 3.85 -8.36
N THR A 136 -8.43 3.27 -7.18
CA THR A 136 -7.20 3.41 -6.38
C THR A 136 -6.08 2.46 -6.84
N ASN A 137 -6.38 1.45 -7.65
CA ASN A 137 -5.36 0.52 -8.16
C ASN A 137 -4.66 1.10 -9.40
N MET A 138 -3.82 2.11 -9.18
CA MET A 138 -3.14 2.85 -10.24
C MET A 138 -2.24 1.96 -11.10
N ASN A 139 -1.53 1.02 -10.46
CA ASN A 139 -0.65 0.09 -11.17
C ASN A 139 -1.43 -0.78 -12.16
N ARG A 140 -2.61 -1.27 -11.78
CA ARG A 140 -3.47 -2.07 -12.67
C ARG A 140 -4.07 -1.24 -13.79
N ILE A 141 -4.47 0.00 -13.51
CA ILE A 141 -4.94 0.93 -14.55
C ILE A 141 -3.82 1.15 -15.57
N GLN A 142 -2.60 1.40 -15.11
CA GLN A 142 -1.46 1.60 -16.01
C GLN A 142 -1.17 0.36 -16.87
N MET A 143 -1.23 -0.85 -16.30
CA MET A 143 -1.08 -2.10 -17.07
C MET A 143 -2.12 -2.21 -18.18
N ILE A 144 -3.39 -1.92 -17.87
CA ILE A 144 -4.48 -1.99 -18.84
C ILE A 144 -4.22 -1.01 -19.99
N VAL A 145 -3.85 0.22 -19.66
CA VAL A 145 -3.52 1.26 -20.66
C VAL A 145 -2.34 0.81 -21.53
N ASN A 146 -1.27 0.31 -20.91
CA ASN A 146 -0.09 -0.16 -21.65
C ASN A 146 -0.44 -1.32 -22.60
N ALA A 147 -1.25 -2.28 -22.13
CA ALA A 147 -1.70 -3.38 -22.97
C ALA A 147 -2.59 -2.91 -24.13
N ALA A 148 -3.51 -1.96 -23.88
CA ALA A 148 -4.37 -1.39 -24.91
C ALA A 148 -3.55 -0.63 -25.98
N VAL A 149 -2.61 0.22 -25.58
CA VAL A 149 -1.73 0.95 -26.49
C VAL A 149 -0.90 -0.01 -27.34
N HIS A 150 -0.33 -1.07 -26.72
CA HIS A 150 0.47 -2.09 -27.42
C HIS A 150 -0.34 -2.79 -28.55
N HIS A 151 -1.63 -3.02 -28.35
CA HIS A 151 -2.51 -3.69 -29.31
C HIS A 151 -3.37 -2.71 -30.14
N ASN A 152 -3.06 -1.41 -30.14
CA ASN A 152 -3.80 -0.37 -30.86
C ASN A 152 -5.33 -0.34 -30.54
N ARG A 153 -5.66 -0.44 -29.28
CA ARG A 153 -7.03 -0.47 -28.78
C ARG A 153 -7.34 0.71 -27.86
#